data_2b69db2b65d7ed992f19e22c04a024db
#
_entry.id   2b69db2b65d7ed992f19e22c04a024db
#
_cell.length_a   1.000
_cell.length_b   1.000
_cell.length_c   1.000
_cell.angle_alpha   90.00
_cell.angle_beta   90.00
_cell.angle_gamma   90.00
#
_symmetry.space_group_name_H-M   'P 1'
#
loop_
_entity.id
_entity.type
_entity.pdbx_description
1 polymer ?
#
loop_
_entity_poly.entity_id
_entity_poly.type
_entity_poly.pdbx_seq_one_letter_code
_entity_poly.pdbx_strand_id
1 'polypeptide(L)'
;MKLLSSKGLSDQHQSPSISADFTKPGSAPGHKTPVSRDIERSVVAGELLYNAEVYGSLRKGGAVRFFSKDCIGLVAATFATTFAIESLTCAIEPMLTVQFGLKTRELAASKRLTTFPMTLCFFFGLLSDSYPIFGLRRLGYLLIGLGTTVMSLLVLAILDGYVEALDDPTAESGLAIAIIVFATLASTGNALAYVCVHTRVMELSQREPLGMRGAIQANYLAFQYGVYILTDACATIIFSFTSHHCTALLIFALVIAALIPLIWKSWQEKCYSLSTPVSARAQILWKIMQQKAAWSIMAFLCIFTFFTDIKFNGPAFVISVWAGASADNAFLQQVMYYGTMLITVVVWRYYFMNRPWRSFYSMAVVFLVIPQMIVAICVTQDILRDRYFYRIMTLFNSASIGINLLSNMVPLTEILQEGSEGAMVGLIVSVHSLVCTFVQTNTSGLFDGSNFYNIAEVTMDTADARSDVLRAMLLNYGINTLAFFGIPFLPRQKLYTQQLRSYGGYTKCTSAAIVAFALILFVYSLTVTALTLIPSTSCMPIAGGQGC
;
A
#
# COMPACT_ATOMS: atom_id res chain seq x y z
N MET A 1 26.85 28.54 -10.30
CA MET A 1 25.84 29.11 -11.19
C MET A 1 26.45 29.24 -12.59
N LYS A 2 26.37 28.18 -13.38
CA LYS A 2 26.76 28.19 -14.78
C LYS A 2 25.66 27.50 -15.55
N LEU A 3 25.01 28.26 -16.41
CA LEU A 3 24.01 27.82 -17.38
C LEU A 3 24.62 26.79 -18.33
N LEU A 4 24.08 25.58 -18.31
CA LEU A 4 24.39 24.58 -19.31
C LEU A 4 23.50 24.83 -20.53
N SER A 5 24.19 25.21 -21.61
CA SER A 5 23.72 25.41 -22.97
C SER A 5 22.86 24.24 -23.44
N SER A 6 21.64 24.58 -23.84
CA SER A 6 20.75 23.72 -24.61
C SER A 6 21.33 23.41 -25.97
N LYS A 7 21.77 22.17 -26.21
CA LYS A 7 21.89 21.65 -27.58
C LYS A 7 20.51 21.24 -28.04
N GLY A 8 20.04 21.96 -29.08
CA GLY A 8 18.78 21.71 -29.74
C GLY A 8 18.75 20.35 -30.41
N LEU A 9 17.70 19.59 -30.11
CA LEU A 9 17.15 18.60 -31.04
C LEU A 9 15.95 19.28 -31.72
N SER A 10 16.19 19.70 -32.96
CA SER A 10 15.16 20.05 -33.91
C SER A 10 14.49 18.74 -34.35
N ASP A 11 13.42 18.33 -33.69
CA ASP A 11 12.51 17.34 -34.25
C ASP A 11 11.31 18.08 -34.85
N GLN A 12 11.26 17.95 -36.16
CA GLN A 12 10.20 18.43 -37.01
C GLN A 12 8.83 17.93 -36.53
N HIS A 13 8.02 18.87 -36.04
CA HIS A 13 6.59 18.71 -35.97
C HIS A 13 6.02 18.69 -37.40
N GLN A 14 5.87 17.54 -37.98
CA GLN A 14 4.87 17.29 -39.00
C GLN A 14 3.63 16.70 -38.33
N SER A 15 2.68 17.57 -38.02
CA SER A 15 1.28 17.19 -37.82
C SER A 15 0.74 16.70 -39.17
N PRO A 16 0.17 15.51 -39.27
CA PRO A 16 -0.60 15.14 -40.43
C PRO A 16 -1.90 15.95 -40.44
N SER A 17 -1.94 16.98 -41.30
CA SER A 17 -3.18 17.62 -41.69
C SER A 17 -4.00 16.59 -42.48
N ILE A 18 -5.10 16.12 -41.91
CA ILE A 18 -6.14 15.38 -42.63
C ILE A 18 -6.88 16.42 -43.47
N SER A 19 -6.39 16.67 -44.70
CA SER A 19 -7.20 17.27 -45.74
C SER A 19 -8.07 16.16 -46.33
N ALA A 20 -9.36 16.20 -45.98
CA ALA A 20 -10.38 15.44 -46.70
C ALA A 20 -10.52 16.01 -48.10
N ASP A 21 -9.84 15.44 -49.08
CA ASP A 21 -10.06 15.71 -50.51
C ASP A 21 -11.12 14.71 -51.02
N PHE A 22 -12.36 15.12 -50.92
CA PHE A 22 -13.48 14.49 -51.62
C PHE A 22 -13.56 15.14 -53.02
N THR A 23 -12.93 14.53 -54.00
CA THR A 23 -13.40 14.53 -55.41
C THR A 23 -12.36 13.92 -56.36
N LYS A 24 -12.56 12.67 -56.78
CA LYS A 24 -12.37 12.24 -58.18
C LYS A 24 -13.07 10.90 -58.42
N PRO A 25 -14.01 10.85 -59.36
CA PRO A 25 -14.57 9.57 -59.80
C PRO A 25 -13.73 9.01 -60.95
N GLY A 26 -13.42 7.71 -60.92
CA GLY A 26 -13.01 7.03 -62.14
C GLY A 26 -11.74 6.19 -62.03
N SER A 27 -11.79 5.05 -61.39
CA SER A 27 -11.07 3.86 -61.84
C SER A 27 -11.89 2.61 -61.44
N ALA A 28 -12.04 1.68 -62.39
CA ALA A 28 -12.83 0.48 -62.27
C ALA A 28 -12.48 -0.37 -61.04
N PRO A 29 -13.47 -0.95 -60.36
CA PRO A 29 -13.18 -1.74 -59.16
C PRO A 29 -12.58 -3.06 -59.57
N GLY A 30 -11.30 -3.26 -59.29
CA GLY A 30 -10.70 -4.60 -59.21
C GLY A 30 -11.47 -5.45 -58.21
N HIS A 31 -11.91 -6.61 -58.60
CA HIS A 31 -12.65 -7.56 -57.81
C HIS A 31 -11.77 -8.05 -56.65
N LYS A 32 -11.81 -7.36 -55.52
CA LYS A 32 -11.22 -7.85 -54.27
C LYS A 32 -12.08 -8.97 -53.73
N THR A 33 -11.47 -10.12 -53.46
CA THR A 33 -12.15 -11.28 -52.87
C THR A 33 -12.79 -10.89 -51.53
N PRO A 34 -13.94 -11.49 -51.12
CA PRO A 34 -14.65 -11.16 -49.87
C PRO A 34 -13.74 -11.26 -48.64
N VAL A 35 -12.82 -12.21 -48.62
CA VAL A 35 -11.80 -12.39 -47.54
C VAL A 35 -10.91 -11.17 -47.36
N SER A 36 -10.51 -10.48 -48.46
CA SER A 36 -9.67 -9.29 -48.41
C SER A 36 -10.44 -8.09 -47.82
N ARG A 37 -11.75 -7.97 -48.05
CA ARG A 37 -12.57 -6.89 -47.48
C ARG A 37 -12.81 -7.07 -45.96
N ASP A 38 -12.97 -8.30 -45.51
CA ASP A 38 -13.20 -8.58 -44.09
C ASP A 38 -11.90 -8.38 -43.27
N ILE A 39 -10.75 -8.68 -43.86
CA ILE A 39 -9.45 -8.36 -43.24
C ILE A 39 -9.23 -6.84 -43.17
N GLU A 40 -9.50 -6.10 -44.25
CA GLU A 40 -9.41 -4.62 -44.23
C GLU A 40 -10.40 -4.01 -43.23
N ARG A 41 -11.63 -4.50 -43.14
CA ARG A 41 -12.60 -4.04 -42.13
C ARG A 41 -12.21 -4.41 -40.72
N SER A 42 -11.62 -5.56 -40.48
CA SER A 42 -11.14 -5.95 -39.16
C SER A 42 -9.89 -5.14 -38.74
N VAL A 43 -9.02 -4.79 -39.68
CA VAL A 43 -7.86 -3.92 -39.42
C VAL A 43 -8.32 -2.48 -39.15
N VAL A 44 -9.26 -1.94 -39.96
CA VAL A 44 -9.82 -0.60 -39.73
C VAL A 44 -10.66 -0.53 -38.45
N ALA A 45 -11.43 -1.58 -38.14
CA ALA A 45 -12.12 -1.67 -36.85
C ALA A 45 -11.13 -1.83 -35.70
N GLY A 46 -10.02 -2.55 -35.90
CA GLY A 46 -8.90 -2.65 -34.98
C GLY A 46 -8.23 -1.28 -34.74
N GLU A 47 -7.98 -0.51 -35.79
CA GLU A 47 -7.40 0.85 -35.68
C GLU A 47 -8.37 1.87 -35.08
N LEU A 48 -9.66 1.78 -35.35
CA LEU A 48 -10.69 2.69 -34.82
C LEU A 48 -11.11 2.36 -33.38
N LEU A 49 -11.21 1.06 -33.05
CA LEU A 49 -11.57 0.60 -31.70
C LEU A 49 -10.36 0.32 -30.83
N TYR A 50 -9.26 -0.03 -31.42
CA TYR A 50 -7.99 -0.38 -30.78
C TYR A 50 -6.85 0.24 -31.61
N ASN A 51 -6.57 1.49 -31.36
CA ASN A 51 -5.34 2.08 -31.87
C ASN A 51 -4.19 1.13 -31.50
N ALA A 52 -3.35 0.71 -32.46
CA ALA A 52 -2.26 -0.25 -32.23
C ALA A 52 -1.31 0.23 -31.12
N GLU A 53 -1.13 1.55 -30.94
CA GLU A 53 -0.44 2.17 -29.80
C GLU A 53 -1.22 1.97 -28.49
N VAL A 54 -2.54 1.95 -28.50
CA VAL A 54 -3.39 1.77 -27.32
C VAL A 54 -3.52 0.28 -26.94
N TYR A 55 -3.50 -0.60 -27.90
CA TYR A 55 -3.40 -2.05 -27.67
C TYR A 55 -2.03 -2.42 -27.09
N GLY A 56 -0.98 -1.66 -27.46
CA GLY A 56 0.33 -1.78 -26.89
C GLY A 56 0.38 -1.19 -25.48
N SER A 57 0.03 0.09 -25.31
CA SER A 57 0.22 0.82 -24.05
C SER A 57 -0.87 1.87 -23.83
N LEU A 58 -1.17 2.18 -22.54
CA LEU A 58 -2.11 3.25 -22.18
C LEU A 58 -1.48 4.65 -22.24
N ARG A 59 -0.14 4.71 -22.30
CA ARG A 59 0.63 5.96 -22.31
C ARG A 59 1.82 5.86 -23.25
N LYS A 60 2.12 6.96 -23.97
CA LYS A 60 3.29 7.07 -24.83
C LYS A 60 4.60 6.96 -24.03
N GLY A 61 5.67 6.42 -24.66
CA GLY A 61 7.02 6.42 -24.09
C GLY A 61 7.70 5.07 -23.95
N GLY A 62 7.08 3.99 -24.45
CA GLY A 62 7.67 2.63 -24.43
C GLY A 62 7.77 1.99 -23.05
N ALA A 63 7.84 0.68 -23.02
CA ALA A 63 8.03 -0.09 -21.78
C ALA A 63 9.45 0.07 -21.23
N VAL A 64 9.58 0.31 -19.94
CA VAL A 64 10.87 0.47 -19.24
C VAL A 64 11.05 -0.65 -18.23
N ARG A 65 12.27 -1.17 -18.09
CA ARG A 65 12.58 -2.16 -17.07
C ARG A 65 12.91 -1.48 -15.75
N PHE A 66 12.35 -1.98 -14.64
CA PHE A 66 12.54 -1.40 -13.30
C PHE A 66 14.04 -1.25 -12.92
N PHE A 67 14.85 -2.26 -13.19
CA PHE A 67 16.32 -2.25 -12.95
C PHE A 67 17.13 -1.73 -14.15
N SER A 68 16.59 -0.82 -14.95
CA SER A 68 17.34 -0.15 -16.03
C SER A 68 18.03 1.11 -15.53
N LYS A 69 19.01 1.60 -16.31
CA LYS A 69 19.71 2.87 -16.02
C LYS A 69 18.74 4.05 -15.93
N ASP A 70 17.66 4.03 -16.70
CA ASP A 70 16.64 5.07 -16.71
C ASP A 70 15.78 5.11 -15.44
N CYS A 71 15.77 4.01 -14.67
CA CYS A 71 15.00 3.87 -13.45
C CYS A 71 15.86 3.87 -12.17
N ILE A 72 17.17 4.13 -12.24
CA ILE A 72 18.06 4.15 -11.06
C ILE A 72 17.50 5.07 -9.96
N GLY A 73 17.05 6.28 -10.33
CA GLY A 73 16.44 7.22 -9.39
C GLY A 73 15.18 6.68 -8.73
N LEU A 74 14.35 5.95 -9.48
CA LEU A 74 13.15 5.30 -8.95
C LEU A 74 13.50 4.13 -8.02
N VAL A 75 14.49 3.31 -8.38
CA VAL A 75 14.99 2.21 -7.53
C VAL A 75 15.56 2.76 -6.22
N ALA A 76 16.40 3.80 -6.29
CA ALA A 76 16.96 4.45 -5.10
C ALA A 76 15.87 5.09 -4.22
N ALA A 77 14.86 5.73 -4.83
CA ALA A 77 13.73 6.30 -4.10
C ALA A 77 12.85 5.21 -3.45
N THR A 78 12.63 4.09 -4.14
CA THR A 78 11.93 2.93 -3.59
C THR A 78 12.69 2.36 -2.40
N PHE A 79 14.00 2.21 -2.51
CA PHE A 79 14.83 1.78 -1.40
C PHE A 79 14.71 2.75 -0.23
N ALA A 80 14.91 4.04 -0.45
CA ALA A 80 14.89 5.06 0.62
C ALA A 80 13.54 5.09 1.36
N THR A 81 12.41 5.07 0.65
CA THR A 81 11.07 5.12 1.27
C THR A 81 10.73 3.82 2.01
N THR A 82 11.11 2.67 1.47
CA THR A 82 10.87 1.37 2.12
C THR A 82 11.78 1.17 3.32
N PHE A 83 13.06 1.50 3.19
CA PHE A 83 14.02 1.47 4.27
C PHE A 83 13.63 2.40 5.42
N ALA A 84 13.12 3.60 5.12
CA ALA A 84 12.69 4.58 6.12
C ALA A 84 11.52 4.07 6.98
N ILE A 85 10.47 3.52 6.37
CA ILE A 85 9.29 3.05 7.12
C ILE A 85 9.64 1.87 8.02
N GLU A 86 10.43 0.92 7.53
CA GLU A 86 10.81 -0.26 8.30
C GLU A 86 11.81 0.09 9.41
N SER A 87 12.79 0.93 9.13
CA SER A 87 13.72 1.46 10.14
C SER A 87 12.99 2.15 11.29
N LEU A 88 11.96 2.94 10.96
CA LEU A 88 11.13 3.61 11.95
C LEU A 88 10.37 2.59 12.82
N THR A 89 9.80 1.55 12.19
CA THR A 89 9.07 0.49 12.90
C THR A 89 9.99 -0.30 13.82
N CYS A 90 11.19 -0.69 13.33
CA CYS A 90 12.16 -1.45 14.11
C CYS A 90 12.71 -0.67 15.31
N ALA A 91 12.83 0.67 15.21
CA ALA A 91 13.42 1.48 16.28
C ALA A 91 12.40 1.97 17.32
N ILE A 92 11.23 2.47 16.87
CA ILE A 92 10.29 3.17 17.75
C ILE A 92 9.59 2.23 18.73
N GLU A 93 9.16 1.05 18.28
CA GLU A 93 8.42 0.13 19.14
C GLU A 93 9.26 -0.36 20.33
N PRO A 94 10.48 -0.87 20.14
CA PRO A 94 11.35 -1.24 21.27
C PRO A 94 11.68 -0.06 22.19
N MET A 95 11.95 1.12 21.62
CA MET A 95 12.25 2.33 22.38
C MET A 95 11.09 2.71 23.32
N LEU A 96 9.87 2.74 22.82
CA LEU A 96 8.69 3.07 23.62
C LEU A 96 8.35 1.99 24.67
N THR A 97 8.57 0.71 24.35
CA THR A 97 8.26 -0.38 25.29
C THR A 97 9.33 -0.61 26.34
N VAL A 98 10.61 -0.56 25.96
CA VAL A 98 11.72 -0.89 26.85
C VAL A 98 12.14 0.32 27.70
N GLN A 99 12.27 1.50 27.10
CA GLN A 99 12.76 2.69 27.82
C GLN A 99 11.65 3.39 28.62
N PHE A 100 10.45 3.53 28.04
CA PHE A 100 9.35 4.23 28.71
C PHE A 100 8.34 3.31 29.37
N GLY A 101 8.45 1.97 29.19
CA GLY A 101 7.55 1.00 29.78
C GLY A 101 6.08 1.19 29.34
N LEU A 102 5.83 1.73 28.14
CA LEU A 102 4.48 1.99 27.66
C LEU A 102 3.67 0.69 27.59
N LYS A 103 2.46 0.74 28.13
CA LYS A 103 1.53 -0.38 28.12
C LYS A 103 1.02 -0.65 26.70
N THR A 104 0.53 -1.84 26.44
CA THR A 104 -0.01 -2.28 25.15
C THR A 104 -0.98 -1.26 24.53
N ARG A 105 -1.80 -0.59 25.36
CA ARG A 105 -2.78 0.42 24.93
C ARG A 105 -2.11 1.71 24.42
N GLU A 106 -1.13 2.21 25.15
CA GLU A 106 -0.36 3.41 24.80
C GLU A 106 0.49 3.17 23.56
N LEU A 107 1.06 1.96 23.45
CA LEU A 107 1.77 1.52 22.26
C LEU A 107 0.85 1.44 21.03
N ALA A 108 -0.36 0.93 21.18
CA ALA A 108 -1.35 0.91 20.11
C ALA A 108 -1.74 2.34 19.67
N ALA A 109 -1.84 3.29 20.62
CA ALA A 109 -2.09 4.70 20.32
C ALA A 109 -0.91 5.32 19.54
N SER A 110 0.33 5.07 19.95
CA SER A 110 1.52 5.56 19.23
C SER A 110 1.61 4.99 17.81
N LYS A 111 1.33 3.70 17.62
CA LYS A 111 1.25 3.06 16.30
C LYS A 111 0.19 3.70 15.41
N ARG A 112 -0.97 4.06 15.94
CA ARG A 112 -2.02 4.76 15.17
C ARG A 112 -1.56 6.14 14.72
N LEU A 113 -0.90 6.90 15.59
CA LEU A 113 -0.35 8.21 15.26
C LEU A 113 0.70 8.11 14.15
N THR A 114 1.63 7.18 14.24
CA THR A 114 2.67 7.00 13.23
C THR A 114 2.13 6.47 11.89
N THR A 115 1.00 5.75 11.87
CA THR A 115 0.36 5.29 10.64
C THR A 115 -0.66 6.28 10.06
N PHE A 116 -1.15 7.23 10.85
CA PHE A 116 -2.13 8.23 10.44
C PHE A 116 -1.74 9.00 9.15
N PRO A 117 -0.46 9.39 8.92
CA PRO A 117 -0.08 10.10 7.70
C PRO A 117 -0.42 9.37 6.40
N MET A 118 -0.54 8.05 6.41
CA MET A 118 -0.97 7.28 5.23
C MET A 118 -2.42 7.60 4.82
N THR A 119 -3.26 8.02 5.76
CA THR A 119 -4.63 8.48 5.46
C THR A 119 -4.67 9.81 4.72
N LEU A 120 -3.58 10.59 4.78
CA LEU A 120 -3.44 11.89 4.11
C LEU A 120 -2.87 11.78 2.68
N CYS A 121 -2.53 10.59 2.21
CA CYS A 121 -1.90 10.36 0.91
C CYS A 121 -2.72 10.94 -0.26
N PHE A 122 -4.05 10.98 -0.15
CA PHE A 122 -4.92 11.65 -1.12
C PHE A 122 -4.56 13.12 -1.31
N PHE A 123 -4.41 13.84 -0.20
CA PHE A 123 -4.07 15.27 -0.23
C PHE A 123 -2.65 15.49 -0.78
N PHE A 124 -1.70 14.64 -0.42
CA PHE A 124 -0.33 14.69 -0.95
C PHE A 124 -0.31 14.45 -2.46
N GLY A 125 -1.04 13.46 -2.94
CA GLY A 125 -1.17 13.16 -4.36
C GLY A 125 -1.84 14.29 -5.15
N LEU A 126 -2.93 14.85 -4.62
CA LEU A 126 -3.66 15.97 -5.23
C LEU A 126 -2.80 17.24 -5.29
N LEU A 127 -2.05 17.53 -4.23
CA LEU A 127 -1.13 18.65 -4.18
C LEU A 127 -0.02 18.52 -5.23
N SER A 128 0.58 17.32 -5.29
CA SER A 128 1.66 17.00 -6.24
C SER A 128 1.19 17.07 -7.70
N ASP A 129 -0.06 16.70 -8.00
CA ASP A 129 -0.65 16.84 -9.34
C ASP A 129 -0.95 18.30 -9.71
N SER A 130 -1.27 19.16 -8.72
CA SER A 130 -1.74 20.51 -8.93
C SER A 130 -0.61 21.54 -9.03
N TYR A 131 0.40 21.42 -8.16
CA TYR A 131 1.48 22.40 -8.02
C TYR A 131 2.85 21.75 -8.27
N PRO A 132 3.36 21.72 -9.51
CA PRO A 132 4.69 21.19 -9.78
C PRO A 132 5.77 22.09 -9.16
N ILE A 133 6.66 21.51 -8.35
CA ILE A 133 7.82 22.20 -7.76
C ILE A 133 8.97 22.17 -8.78
N PHE A 134 9.50 23.33 -9.17
CA PHE A 134 10.52 23.48 -10.21
C PHE A 134 10.12 22.83 -11.56
N GLY A 135 8.81 22.81 -11.86
CA GLY A 135 8.28 22.18 -13.07
C GLY A 135 8.18 20.65 -13.00
N LEU A 136 8.49 20.04 -11.86
CA LEU A 136 8.42 18.61 -11.64
C LEU A 136 7.32 18.27 -10.62
N ARG A 137 6.46 17.31 -10.96
CA ARG A 137 5.31 16.95 -10.11
C ARG A 137 5.71 16.05 -8.95
N ARG A 138 6.69 15.16 -9.14
CA ARG A 138 7.03 14.13 -8.16
C ARG A 138 8.33 14.40 -7.42
N LEU A 139 9.40 14.77 -8.15
CA LEU A 139 10.73 14.89 -7.56
C LEU A 139 10.78 15.91 -6.42
N GLY A 140 10.18 17.10 -6.58
CA GLY A 140 10.20 18.12 -5.54
C GLY A 140 9.58 17.64 -4.23
N TYR A 141 8.40 17.01 -4.31
CA TYR A 141 7.71 16.46 -3.15
C TYR A 141 8.43 15.24 -2.55
N LEU A 142 9.01 14.39 -3.38
CA LEU A 142 9.83 13.27 -2.95
C LEU A 142 11.02 13.73 -2.11
N LEU A 143 11.73 14.76 -2.57
CA LEU A 143 12.90 15.29 -1.86
C LEU A 143 12.50 16.00 -0.54
N ILE A 144 11.39 16.76 -0.53
CA ILE A 144 10.85 17.35 0.70
C ILE A 144 10.46 16.23 1.68
N GLY A 145 9.77 15.19 1.21
CA GLY A 145 9.37 14.07 2.05
C GLY A 145 10.56 13.35 2.66
N LEU A 146 11.54 12.94 1.85
CA LEU A 146 12.76 12.28 2.35
C LEU A 146 13.59 13.20 3.26
N GLY A 147 13.70 14.50 2.92
CA GLY A 147 14.38 15.48 3.76
C GLY A 147 13.71 15.61 5.14
N THR A 148 12.38 15.70 5.18
CA THR A 148 11.61 15.72 6.44
C THR A 148 11.85 14.44 7.24
N THR A 149 11.85 13.28 6.60
CA THR A 149 12.11 11.99 7.25
C THR A 149 13.50 11.95 7.85
N VAL A 150 14.54 12.35 7.11
CA VAL A 150 15.93 12.38 7.58
C VAL A 150 16.07 13.32 8.77
N MET A 151 15.55 14.54 8.68
CA MET A 151 15.62 15.51 9.79
C MET A 151 14.92 14.99 11.04
N SER A 152 13.75 14.38 10.89
CA SER A 152 13.01 13.80 12.02
C SER A 152 13.75 12.62 12.65
N LEU A 153 14.38 11.75 11.86
CA LEU A 153 15.20 10.64 12.37
C LEU A 153 16.44 11.14 13.12
N LEU A 154 17.07 12.22 12.65
CA LEU A 154 18.21 12.85 13.36
C LEU A 154 17.76 13.43 14.70
N VAL A 155 16.60 14.10 14.75
CA VAL A 155 16.06 14.60 16.03
C VAL A 155 15.71 13.43 16.96
N LEU A 156 15.11 12.36 16.45
CA LEU A 156 14.83 11.15 17.22
C LEU A 156 16.11 10.53 17.78
N ALA A 157 17.21 10.49 17.02
CA ALA A 157 18.50 10.01 17.51
C ALA A 157 19.06 10.88 18.64
N ILE A 158 18.88 12.20 18.56
CA ILE A 158 19.30 13.12 19.63
C ILE A 158 18.43 12.93 20.88
N LEU A 159 17.11 12.82 20.71
CA LEU A 159 16.18 12.60 21.83
C LEU A 159 16.45 11.27 22.53
N ASP A 160 16.68 10.21 21.78
CA ASP A 160 17.00 8.89 22.32
C ASP A 160 18.35 8.88 23.08
N GLY A 161 19.38 9.53 22.54
CA GLY A 161 20.65 9.70 23.25
C GLY A 161 20.49 10.51 24.54
N TYR A 162 19.53 11.46 24.59
CA TYR A 162 19.20 12.17 25.82
C TYR A 162 18.47 11.26 26.83
N VAL A 163 17.53 10.45 26.35
CA VAL A 163 16.80 9.45 27.18
C VAL A 163 17.77 8.46 27.82
N GLU A 164 18.74 7.96 27.05
CA GLU A 164 19.74 7.00 27.54
C GLU A 164 20.64 7.62 28.63
N ALA A 165 20.78 8.95 28.68
CA ALA A 165 21.56 9.65 29.68
C ALA A 165 20.78 9.96 30.98
N LEU A 166 19.47 9.67 31.03
CA LEU A 166 18.60 9.87 32.19
C LEU A 166 18.59 8.64 33.09
N ASP A 167 18.63 8.82 34.39
CA ASP A 167 18.52 7.73 35.38
C ASP A 167 17.11 7.10 35.41
N ASP A 168 16.06 7.91 35.19
CA ASP A 168 14.65 7.46 35.11
C ASP A 168 13.88 8.15 33.98
N PRO A 169 13.85 7.57 32.77
CA PRO A 169 13.14 8.13 31.64
C PRO A 169 11.60 8.13 31.83
N THR A 170 11.08 7.26 32.68
CA THR A 170 9.61 7.11 32.87
C THR A 170 8.99 8.31 33.59
N ALA A 171 9.79 9.08 34.32
CA ALA A 171 9.36 10.30 35.01
C ALA A 171 9.06 11.46 34.04
N GLU A 172 9.61 11.44 32.81
CA GLU A 172 9.44 12.50 31.82
C GLU A 172 8.47 12.14 30.69
N SER A 173 7.18 12.17 30.98
CA SER A 173 6.12 11.92 29.97
C SER A 173 6.19 12.86 28.74
N GLY A 174 6.74 14.07 28.89
CA GLY A 174 6.94 15.03 27.81
C GLY A 174 7.91 14.53 26.73
N LEU A 175 8.92 13.74 27.11
CA LEU A 175 9.92 13.21 26.20
C LEU A 175 9.34 12.07 25.32
N ALA A 176 8.54 11.20 25.91
CA ALA A 176 7.81 10.17 25.16
C ALA A 176 6.88 10.81 24.11
N ILE A 177 6.18 11.88 24.47
CA ILE A 177 5.33 12.62 23.53
C ILE A 177 6.17 13.24 22.40
N ALA A 178 7.31 13.85 22.70
CA ALA A 178 8.21 14.41 21.69
C ALA A 178 8.68 13.33 20.70
N ILE A 179 9.05 12.16 21.17
CA ILE A 179 9.46 11.02 20.34
C ILE A 179 8.31 10.59 19.41
N ILE A 180 7.09 10.45 19.92
CA ILE A 180 5.93 10.09 19.12
C ILE A 180 5.62 11.17 18.06
N VAL A 181 5.76 12.45 18.39
CA VAL A 181 5.54 13.56 17.45
C VAL A 181 6.58 13.52 16.31
N PHE A 182 7.87 13.37 16.63
CA PHE A 182 8.91 13.30 15.60
C PHE A 182 8.84 11.99 14.79
N ALA A 183 8.44 10.88 15.40
CA ALA A 183 8.14 9.64 14.66
C ALA A 183 6.97 9.82 13.68
N THR A 184 5.92 10.53 14.10
CA THR A 184 4.78 10.87 13.22
C THR A 184 5.20 11.82 12.10
N LEU A 185 6.08 12.77 12.38
CA LEU A 185 6.63 13.69 11.38
C LEU A 185 7.52 12.94 10.36
N ALA A 186 8.36 12.01 10.82
CA ALA A 186 9.13 11.13 9.95
C ALA A 186 8.22 10.29 9.03
N SER A 187 7.17 9.71 9.61
CA SER A 187 6.16 8.96 8.84
C SER A 187 5.40 9.85 7.85
N THR A 188 5.12 11.11 8.19
CA THR A 188 4.47 12.08 7.29
C THR A 188 5.36 12.39 6.08
N GLY A 189 6.65 12.65 6.32
CA GLY A 189 7.64 12.83 5.26
C GLY A 189 7.73 11.62 4.35
N ASN A 190 7.80 10.43 4.96
CA ASN A 190 7.85 9.18 4.19
C ASN A 190 6.57 8.89 3.41
N ALA A 191 5.37 9.17 3.95
CA ALA A 191 4.11 9.02 3.23
C ALA A 191 4.03 9.92 1.99
N LEU A 192 4.50 11.16 2.10
CA LEU A 192 4.61 12.08 0.97
C LEU A 192 5.56 11.53 -0.11
N ALA A 193 6.74 11.05 0.28
CA ALA A 193 7.70 10.44 -0.63
C ALA A 193 7.17 9.16 -1.27
N TYR A 194 6.52 8.31 -0.48
CA TYR A 194 5.91 7.05 -0.92
C TYR A 194 4.87 7.26 -2.02
N VAL A 195 3.96 8.22 -1.87
CA VAL A 195 2.95 8.53 -2.89
C VAL A 195 3.61 8.94 -4.21
N CYS A 196 4.70 9.72 -4.16
CA CYS A 196 5.43 10.14 -5.35
C CYS A 196 6.08 8.94 -6.07
N VAL A 197 6.73 8.05 -5.34
CA VAL A 197 7.35 6.83 -5.87
C VAL A 197 6.28 5.91 -6.46
N HIS A 198 5.23 5.62 -5.68
CA HIS A 198 4.15 4.73 -6.08
C HIS A 198 3.42 5.23 -7.34
N THR A 199 3.15 6.54 -7.41
CA THR A 199 2.57 7.16 -8.60
C THR A 199 3.48 7.01 -9.81
N ARG A 200 4.80 7.18 -9.63
CA ARG A 200 5.74 7.02 -10.74
C ARG A 200 5.78 5.59 -11.28
N VAL A 201 5.72 4.60 -10.41
CA VAL A 201 5.60 3.18 -10.80
C VAL A 201 4.33 2.94 -11.64
N MET A 202 3.21 3.52 -11.21
CA MET A 202 1.94 3.42 -11.93
C MET A 202 2.00 4.08 -13.32
N GLU A 203 2.60 5.28 -13.42
CA GLU A 203 2.82 5.98 -14.69
C GLU A 203 3.66 5.13 -15.67
N LEU A 204 4.69 4.46 -15.16
CA LEU A 204 5.54 3.59 -15.98
C LEU A 204 4.84 2.29 -16.35
N SER A 205 4.02 1.73 -15.47
CA SER A 205 3.22 0.53 -15.78
C SER A 205 2.21 0.78 -16.91
N GLN A 206 1.67 2.00 -17.03
CA GLN A 206 0.80 2.38 -18.16
C GLN A 206 1.52 2.39 -19.52
N ARG A 207 2.86 2.47 -19.54
CA ARG A 207 3.66 2.39 -20.77
C ARG A 207 3.90 0.95 -21.24
N GLU A 208 3.63 -0.03 -20.39
CA GLU A 208 3.77 -1.44 -20.72
C GLU A 208 2.65 -1.90 -21.66
N PRO A 209 2.94 -2.76 -22.66
CA PRO A 209 1.93 -3.37 -23.50
C PRO A 209 0.98 -4.25 -22.66
N LEU A 210 -0.25 -4.45 -23.12
CA LEU A 210 -1.32 -5.13 -22.38
C LEU A 210 -0.88 -6.47 -21.76
N GLY A 211 -0.13 -7.29 -22.51
CA GLY A 211 0.34 -8.60 -22.05
C GLY A 211 1.41 -8.54 -20.96
N MET A 212 2.19 -7.44 -20.89
CA MET A 212 3.26 -7.25 -19.91
C MET A 212 2.89 -6.25 -18.81
N ARG A 213 1.74 -5.60 -18.92
CA ARG A 213 1.31 -4.55 -17.97
C ARG A 213 1.15 -5.12 -16.57
N GLY A 214 1.86 -4.53 -15.64
CA GLY A 214 2.01 -5.00 -14.26
C GLY A 214 3.39 -5.59 -13.95
N ALA A 215 4.25 -5.79 -14.96
CA ALA A 215 5.58 -6.35 -14.73
C ALA A 215 6.48 -5.41 -13.92
N ILE A 216 6.42 -4.09 -14.17
CA ILE A 216 7.16 -3.11 -13.38
C ILE A 216 6.63 -3.01 -11.96
N GLN A 217 5.31 -3.15 -11.76
CA GLN A 217 4.69 -3.19 -10.42
C GLN A 217 5.15 -4.41 -9.62
N ALA A 218 5.18 -5.59 -10.27
CA ALA A 218 5.68 -6.80 -9.62
C ALA A 218 7.16 -6.66 -9.21
N ASN A 219 8.00 -6.09 -10.07
CA ASN A 219 9.40 -5.84 -9.74
C ASN A 219 9.57 -4.83 -8.61
N TYR A 220 8.76 -3.79 -8.61
CA TYR A 220 8.72 -2.78 -7.55
C TYR A 220 8.35 -3.40 -6.20
N LEU A 221 7.27 -4.18 -6.13
CA LEU A 221 6.85 -4.86 -4.90
C LEU A 221 7.86 -5.92 -4.45
N ALA A 222 8.37 -6.72 -5.38
CA ALA A 222 9.41 -7.71 -5.05
C ALA A 222 10.67 -7.03 -4.48
N PHE A 223 11.07 -5.89 -5.05
CA PHE A 223 12.18 -5.11 -4.53
C PHE A 223 11.89 -4.53 -3.14
N GLN A 224 10.67 -4.00 -2.91
CA GLN A 224 10.26 -3.52 -1.58
C GLN A 224 10.38 -4.64 -0.53
N TYR A 225 9.85 -5.84 -0.81
CA TYR A 225 9.96 -6.95 0.15
C TYR A 225 11.39 -7.38 0.40
N GLY A 226 12.25 -7.34 -0.62
CA GLY A 226 13.68 -7.54 -0.45
C GLY A 226 14.32 -6.48 0.46
N VAL A 227 13.91 -5.22 0.33
CA VAL A 227 14.39 -4.12 1.18
C VAL A 227 13.87 -4.26 2.61
N TYR A 228 12.62 -4.68 2.84
CA TYR A 228 12.11 -4.97 4.20
C TYR A 228 12.98 -6.01 4.90
N ILE A 229 13.23 -7.16 4.26
CA ILE A 229 14.11 -8.21 4.81
C ILE A 229 15.52 -7.68 5.10
N LEU A 230 16.07 -6.88 4.18
CA LEU A 230 17.39 -6.29 4.36
C LEU A 230 17.41 -5.31 5.54
N THR A 231 16.38 -4.50 5.70
CA THR A 231 16.28 -3.51 6.79
C THR A 231 16.19 -4.21 8.14
N ASP A 232 15.36 -5.26 8.27
CA ASP A 232 15.26 -6.07 9.49
C ASP A 232 16.61 -6.73 9.82
N ALA A 233 17.31 -7.27 8.82
CA ALA A 233 18.63 -7.84 9.01
C ALA A 233 19.64 -6.78 9.50
N CYS A 234 19.64 -5.59 8.88
CA CYS A 234 20.49 -4.48 9.30
C CYS A 234 20.16 -4.03 10.73
N ALA A 235 18.87 -3.87 11.06
CA ALA A 235 18.43 -3.49 12.39
C ALA A 235 18.86 -4.53 13.43
N THR A 236 18.63 -5.81 13.18
CA THR A 236 19.03 -6.91 14.07
C THR A 236 20.55 -6.92 14.30
N ILE A 237 21.35 -6.73 13.25
CA ILE A 237 22.80 -6.66 13.34
C ILE A 237 23.22 -5.44 14.17
N ILE A 238 22.69 -4.25 13.88
CA ILE A 238 23.03 -3.04 14.60
C ILE A 238 22.71 -3.20 16.09
N PHE A 239 21.51 -3.67 16.43
CA PHE A 239 21.10 -3.88 17.83
C PHE A 239 21.87 -5.01 18.53
N SER A 240 22.48 -5.94 17.80
CA SER A 240 23.37 -6.94 18.40
C SER A 240 24.76 -6.38 18.76
N PHE A 241 25.22 -5.35 18.05
CA PHE A 241 26.51 -4.69 18.32
C PHE A 241 26.39 -3.47 19.25
N THR A 242 25.26 -2.79 19.20
CA THR A 242 25.02 -1.57 20.01
C THR A 242 23.68 -1.73 20.73
N SER A 243 23.69 -1.62 22.06
CA SER A 243 22.46 -1.52 22.85
C SER A 243 21.73 -0.19 22.69
N HIS A 244 22.32 0.74 21.92
CA HIS A 244 21.86 2.12 21.79
C HIS A 244 21.00 2.30 20.53
N HIS A 245 19.72 2.63 20.71
CA HIS A 245 18.79 2.93 19.61
C HIS A 245 19.19 4.20 18.85
N CYS A 246 19.80 5.17 19.54
CA CYS A 246 20.26 6.42 18.95
C CYS A 246 21.26 6.19 17.81
N THR A 247 22.19 5.24 17.97
CA THR A 247 23.16 4.88 16.93
C THR A 247 22.47 4.27 15.71
N ALA A 248 21.48 3.43 15.92
CA ALA A 248 20.70 2.83 14.82
C ALA A 248 19.93 3.90 14.04
N LEU A 249 19.23 4.80 14.72
CA LEU A 249 18.49 5.91 14.10
C LEU A 249 19.41 6.83 13.29
N LEU A 250 20.62 7.12 13.80
CA LEU A 250 21.63 7.91 13.10
C LEU A 250 22.09 7.22 11.81
N ILE A 251 22.41 5.92 11.88
CA ILE A 251 22.82 5.14 10.70
C ILE A 251 21.69 5.13 9.66
N PHE A 252 20.44 4.90 10.06
CA PHE A 252 19.28 4.91 9.17
C PHE A 252 19.11 6.29 8.50
N ALA A 253 19.21 7.38 9.25
CA ALA A 253 19.16 8.73 8.70
C ALA A 253 20.26 8.98 7.66
N LEU A 254 21.50 8.57 7.95
CA LEU A 254 22.65 8.74 7.04
C LEU A 254 22.51 7.92 5.76
N VAL A 255 22.00 6.69 5.83
CA VAL A 255 21.74 5.84 4.64
C VAL A 255 20.72 6.52 3.73
N ILE A 256 19.60 7.01 4.28
CA ILE A 256 18.58 7.71 3.49
C ILE A 256 19.14 9.01 2.91
N ALA A 257 19.87 9.80 3.70
CA ALA A 257 20.49 11.05 3.26
C ALA A 257 21.47 10.86 2.11
N ALA A 258 22.26 9.78 2.13
CA ALA A 258 23.22 9.44 1.08
C ALA A 258 22.53 9.12 -0.27
N LEU A 259 21.27 8.67 -0.25
CA LEU A 259 20.51 8.37 -1.48
C LEU A 259 19.89 9.62 -2.11
N ILE A 260 19.66 10.70 -1.35
CA ILE A 260 19.01 11.92 -1.87
C ILE A 260 19.76 12.52 -3.08
N PRO A 261 21.09 12.70 -3.09
CA PRO A 261 21.81 13.19 -4.24
C PRO A 261 21.72 12.27 -5.47
N LEU A 262 21.71 10.95 -5.26
CA LEU A 262 21.55 9.96 -6.31
C LEU A 262 20.16 10.07 -6.96
N ILE A 263 19.12 10.18 -6.13
CA ILE A 263 17.74 10.37 -6.58
C ILE A 263 17.64 11.66 -7.40
N TRP A 264 18.16 12.77 -6.88
CA TRP A 264 18.12 14.05 -7.58
C TRP A 264 18.72 13.98 -8.98
N LYS A 265 19.88 13.35 -9.13
CA LYS A 265 20.59 13.29 -10.42
C LYS A 265 19.99 12.30 -11.41
N SER A 266 19.40 11.21 -10.93
CA SER A 266 18.97 10.09 -11.78
C SER A 266 17.45 9.97 -11.93
N TRP A 267 16.66 10.83 -11.28
CA TRP A 267 15.21 10.85 -11.45
C TRP A 267 14.82 11.41 -12.82
N GLN A 268 14.03 10.63 -13.54
CA GLN A 268 13.54 11.04 -14.86
C GLN A 268 12.05 11.35 -14.80
N GLU A 269 11.69 12.59 -15.05
CA GLU A 269 10.31 13.06 -15.08
C GLU A 269 10.13 14.11 -16.19
N LYS A 270 8.92 14.22 -16.77
CA LYS A 270 8.59 15.28 -17.72
C LYS A 270 8.41 16.61 -16.98
N CYS A 271 8.94 17.69 -17.56
CA CYS A 271 8.70 19.05 -17.06
C CYS A 271 7.29 19.53 -17.45
N TYR A 272 6.63 20.17 -16.50
CA TYR A 272 5.31 20.80 -16.67
C TYR A 272 5.42 22.29 -16.41
N SER A 273 5.06 23.09 -17.41
CA SER A 273 5.20 24.55 -17.34
C SER A 273 4.04 25.26 -16.63
N LEU A 274 2.88 24.60 -16.50
CA LEU A 274 1.67 25.19 -15.96
C LEU A 274 1.16 24.43 -14.73
N SER A 275 0.89 25.18 -13.65
CA SER A 275 0.12 24.68 -12.52
C SER A 275 -1.37 24.63 -12.89
N THR A 276 -2.06 23.60 -12.42
CA THR A 276 -3.51 23.47 -12.60
C THR A 276 -4.18 23.68 -11.25
N PRO A 277 -5.20 24.56 -11.12
CA PRO A 277 -5.87 24.78 -9.85
C PRO A 277 -6.40 23.47 -9.22
N VAL A 278 -6.30 23.32 -7.91
CA VAL A 278 -6.78 22.16 -7.17
C VAL A 278 -8.26 21.87 -7.46
N SER A 279 -9.08 22.93 -7.60
CA SER A 279 -10.50 22.79 -7.94
C SER A 279 -10.74 22.13 -9.30
N ALA A 280 -9.94 22.48 -10.32
CA ALA A 280 -10.02 21.87 -11.64
C ALA A 280 -9.58 20.38 -11.58
N ARG A 281 -8.53 20.07 -10.81
CA ARG A 281 -8.08 18.69 -10.59
C ARG A 281 -9.14 17.86 -9.84
N ALA A 282 -9.74 18.42 -8.81
CA ALA A 282 -10.83 17.77 -8.08
C ALA A 282 -12.04 17.47 -8.97
N GLN A 283 -12.39 18.39 -9.89
CA GLN A 283 -13.47 18.15 -10.87
C GLN A 283 -13.13 17.01 -11.84
N ILE A 284 -11.89 16.93 -12.32
CA ILE A 284 -11.45 15.82 -13.17
C ILE A 284 -11.52 14.50 -12.39
N LEU A 285 -11.01 14.48 -11.17
CA LEU A 285 -11.05 13.31 -10.30
C LEU A 285 -12.50 12.86 -10.04
N TRP A 286 -13.41 13.81 -9.77
CA TRP A 286 -14.83 13.52 -9.59
C TRP A 286 -15.44 12.86 -10.83
N LYS A 287 -15.10 13.34 -12.05
CA LYS A 287 -15.53 12.69 -13.28
C LYS A 287 -14.97 11.27 -13.43
N ILE A 288 -13.71 11.04 -13.06
CA ILE A 288 -13.10 9.70 -13.08
C ILE A 288 -13.84 8.77 -12.12
N MET A 289 -14.11 9.22 -10.91
CA MET A 289 -14.82 8.44 -9.89
C MET A 289 -16.24 8.04 -10.30
N GLN A 290 -16.91 8.82 -11.15
CA GLN A 290 -18.25 8.49 -11.69
C GLN A 290 -18.22 7.36 -12.72
N GLN A 291 -17.06 7.05 -13.33
CA GLN A 291 -16.93 5.95 -14.29
C GLN A 291 -17.19 4.60 -13.62
N LYS A 292 -17.93 3.72 -14.28
CA LYS A 292 -18.27 2.39 -13.75
C LYS A 292 -17.02 1.58 -13.39
N ALA A 293 -15.95 1.66 -14.18
CA ALA A 293 -14.69 1.00 -13.88
C ALA A 293 -14.08 1.50 -12.56
N ALA A 294 -14.06 2.81 -12.32
CA ALA A 294 -13.45 3.40 -11.13
C ALA A 294 -14.21 3.05 -9.85
N TRP A 295 -15.52 3.34 -9.81
CA TRP A 295 -16.28 3.06 -8.59
C TRP A 295 -16.39 1.57 -8.27
N SER A 296 -16.42 0.69 -9.29
CA SER A 296 -16.48 -0.75 -9.04
C SER A 296 -15.16 -1.28 -8.44
N ILE A 297 -14.00 -0.80 -8.89
CA ILE A 297 -12.70 -1.12 -8.28
C ILE A 297 -12.64 -0.58 -6.84
N MET A 298 -13.07 0.67 -6.60
CA MET A 298 -13.10 1.23 -5.25
C MET A 298 -14.03 0.46 -4.30
N ALA A 299 -15.22 0.08 -4.76
CA ALA A 299 -16.15 -0.75 -3.98
C ALA A 299 -15.54 -2.12 -3.65
N PHE A 300 -14.89 -2.75 -4.64
CA PHE A 300 -14.14 -3.99 -4.40
C PHE A 300 -13.09 -3.79 -3.32
N LEU A 301 -12.23 -2.78 -3.44
CA LEU A 301 -11.16 -2.52 -2.47
C LEU A 301 -11.71 -2.29 -1.07
N CYS A 302 -12.75 -1.47 -0.91
CA CYS A 302 -13.36 -1.20 0.39
C CYS A 302 -13.90 -2.50 1.03
N ILE A 303 -14.72 -3.26 0.31
CA ILE A 303 -15.37 -4.46 0.85
C ILE A 303 -14.33 -5.54 1.11
N PHE A 304 -13.42 -5.76 0.17
CA PHE A 304 -12.41 -6.80 0.26
C PHE A 304 -11.45 -6.56 1.42
N THR A 305 -10.87 -5.35 1.51
CA THR A 305 -9.99 -4.95 2.62
C THR A 305 -10.73 -4.99 3.95
N PHE A 306 -11.98 -4.49 4.01
CA PHE A 306 -12.76 -4.49 5.23
C PHE A 306 -12.86 -5.90 5.85
N PHE A 307 -13.25 -6.89 5.06
CA PHE A 307 -13.44 -8.24 5.58
C PHE A 307 -12.12 -9.02 5.73
N THR A 308 -11.11 -8.80 4.88
CA THR A 308 -9.84 -9.51 5.02
C THR A 308 -8.96 -9.00 6.17
N ASP A 309 -9.18 -7.78 6.62
CA ASP A 309 -8.36 -7.17 7.69
C ASP A 309 -8.96 -7.35 9.10
N ILE A 310 -10.16 -7.96 9.21
CA ILE A 310 -10.76 -8.30 10.51
C ILE A 310 -9.94 -9.41 11.16
N LYS A 311 -9.37 -9.10 12.34
CA LYS A 311 -8.53 -10.01 13.13
C LYS A 311 -8.84 -9.87 14.62
N PHE A 312 -9.12 -10.97 15.27
CA PHE A 312 -9.25 -11.06 16.72
C PHE A 312 -7.90 -11.44 17.33
N ASN A 313 -7.13 -10.42 17.70
CA ASN A 313 -5.73 -10.60 18.12
C ASN A 313 -5.59 -11.42 19.41
N GLY A 314 -6.47 -11.23 20.39
CA GLY A 314 -6.43 -11.98 21.66
C GLY A 314 -6.51 -13.50 21.45
N PRO A 315 -7.60 -14.04 20.87
CA PRO A 315 -7.69 -15.47 20.58
C PRO A 315 -6.59 -16.00 19.66
N ALA A 316 -6.16 -15.23 18.66
CA ALA A 316 -5.06 -15.62 17.79
C ALA A 316 -3.72 -15.72 18.53
N PHE A 317 -3.45 -14.82 19.48
CA PHE A 317 -2.27 -14.88 20.34
C PHE A 317 -2.29 -16.14 21.22
N VAL A 318 -3.44 -16.47 21.84
CA VAL A 318 -3.58 -17.69 22.66
C VAL A 318 -3.24 -18.94 21.85
N ILE A 319 -3.73 -19.05 20.61
CA ILE A 319 -3.39 -20.17 19.72
C ILE A 319 -1.89 -20.23 19.46
N SER A 320 -1.22 -19.08 19.27
CA SER A 320 0.24 -19.04 19.07
C SER A 320 1.02 -19.50 20.29
N VAL A 321 0.53 -19.19 21.49
CA VAL A 321 1.10 -19.63 22.75
C VAL A 321 0.94 -21.14 22.91
N TRP A 322 -0.27 -21.67 22.71
CA TRP A 322 -0.54 -23.12 22.82
C TRP A 322 0.19 -23.93 21.74
N ALA A 323 0.46 -23.35 20.58
CA ALA A 323 1.30 -23.97 19.54
C ALA A 323 2.81 -23.90 19.83
N GLY A 324 3.23 -23.22 20.92
CA GLY A 324 4.65 -23.03 21.27
C GLY A 324 5.41 -22.09 20.32
N ALA A 325 4.70 -21.23 19.57
CA ALA A 325 5.28 -20.36 18.56
C ALA A 325 5.60 -18.93 19.08
N SER A 326 5.20 -18.61 20.32
CA SER A 326 5.37 -17.27 20.91
C SER A 326 6.82 -16.94 21.27
N ALA A 327 7.68 -17.93 21.48
CA ALA A 327 9.09 -17.78 21.89
C ALA A 327 10.08 -17.78 20.70
N ASP A 328 9.59 -17.72 19.47
CA ASP A 328 10.43 -17.81 18.27
C ASP A 328 11.21 -16.52 18.00
N ASN A 329 12.32 -16.66 17.29
CA ASN A 329 13.14 -15.54 16.84
C ASN A 329 12.32 -14.60 15.93
N ALA A 330 12.15 -13.35 16.37
CA ALA A 330 11.39 -12.32 15.65
C ALA A 330 11.94 -12.07 14.24
N PHE A 331 13.25 -12.04 14.06
CA PHE A 331 13.88 -11.86 12.76
C PHE A 331 13.51 -12.97 11.76
N LEU A 332 13.58 -14.24 12.19
CA LEU A 332 13.20 -15.36 11.32
C LEU A 332 11.73 -15.26 10.92
N GLN A 333 10.86 -14.83 11.84
CA GLN A 333 9.44 -14.61 11.58
C GLN A 333 9.20 -13.54 10.52
N GLN A 334 9.92 -12.41 10.60
CA GLN A 334 9.83 -11.33 9.62
C GLN A 334 10.36 -11.76 8.25
N VAL A 335 11.50 -12.47 8.20
CA VAL A 335 12.04 -13.03 6.95
C VAL A 335 11.05 -13.98 6.29
N MET A 336 10.41 -14.86 7.05
CA MET A 336 9.37 -15.77 6.52
C MET A 336 8.15 -14.99 6.01
N TYR A 337 7.73 -13.96 6.73
CA TYR A 337 6.59 -13.11 6.38
C TYR A 337 6.83 -12.37 5.06
N TYR A 338 7.88 -11.55 4.98
CA TYR A 338 8.20 -10.77 3.78
C TYR A 338 8.69 -11.67 2.63
N GLY A 339 9.41 -12.75 2.93
CA GLY A 339 9.83 -13.73 1.95
C GLY A 339 8.66 -14.40 1.24
N THR A 340 7.60 -14.74 1.98
CA THR A 340 6.37 -15.31 1.40
C THR A 340 5.64 -14.29 0.53
N MET A 341 5.57 -13.02 0.94
CA MET A 341 5.00 -11.95 0.13
C MET A 341 5.78 -11.76 -1.18
N LEU A 342 7.12 -11.77 -1.10
CA LEU A 342 7.99 -11.68 -2.27
C LEU A 342 7.70 -12.84 -3.24
N ILE A 343 7.67 -14.07 -2.74
CA ILE A 343 7.34 -15.26 -3.55
C ILE A 343 5.96 -15.12 -4.18
N THR A 344 4.96 -14.65 -3.44
CA THR A 344 3.61 -14.44 -3.95
C THR A 344 3.58 -13.46 -5.12
N VAL A 345 4.30 -12.35 -5.04
CA VAL A 345 4.40 -11.36 -6.12
C VAL A 345 5.13 -11.94 -7.34
N VAL A 346 6.20 -12.70 -7.12
CA VAL A 346 6.93 -13.37 -8.20
C VAL A 346 6.05 -14.41 -8.89
N VAL A 347 5.34 -15.24 -8.14
CA VAL A 347 4.38 -16.22 -8.66
C VAL A 347 3.27 -15.52 -9.45
N TRP A 348 2.72 -14.42 -8.92
CA TRP A 348 1.74 -13.62 -9.64
C TRP A 348 2.28 -13.14 -10.99
N ARG A 349 3.48 -12.61 -11.03
CA ARG A 349 4.10 -12.09 -12.25
C ARG A 349 4.21 -13.13 -13.35
N TYR A 350 4.64 -14.35 -13.02
CA TYR A 350 4.91 -15.38 -14.02
C TYR A 350 3.66 -16.18 -14.41
N TYR A 351 2.73 -16.42 -13.48
CA TYR A 351 1.59 -17.32 -13.70
C TYR A 351 0.23 -16.63 -13.76
N PHE A 352 0.04 -15.54 -12.99
CA PHE A 352 -1.29 -14.95 -12.80
C PHE A 352 -1.48 -13.57 -13.41
N MET A 353 -0.44 -12.88 -13.90
CA MET A 353 -0.50 -11.52 -14.45
C MET A 353 -1.53 -11.36 -15.58
N ASN A 354 -1.73 -12.40 -16.39
CA ASN A 354 -2.69 -12.44 -17.51
C ASN A 354 -3.89 -13.37 -17.26
N ARG A 355 -4.06 -13.89 -16.04
CA ARG A 355 -5.22 -14.69 -15.66
C ARG A 355 -6.36 -13.80 -15.14
N PRO A 356 -7.61 -14.31 -15.07
CA PRO A 356 -8.73 -13.55 -14.54
C PRO A 356 -8.49 -13.07 -13.11
N TRP A 357 -8.67 -11.79 -12.87
CA TRP A 357 -8.41 -11.19 -11.55
C TRP A 357 -9.29 -11.78 -10.45
N ARG A 358 -10.59 -12.01 -10.75
CA ARG A 358 -11.53 -12.57 -9.77
C ARG A 358 -11.06 -13.89 -9.19
N SER A 359 -10.54 -14.79 -10.02
CA SER A 359 -10.01 -16.08 -9.57
C SER A 359 -8.76 -15.91 -8.70
N PHE A 360 -7.86 -15.02 -9.08
CA PHE A 360 -6.64 -14.76 -8.32
C PHE A 360 -6.92 -14.14 -6.95
N TYR A 361 -7.75 -13.09 -6.87
CA TYR A 361 -8.07 -12.45 -5.60
C TYR A 361 -8.95 -13.31 -4.69
N SER A 362 -9.76 -14.22 -5.25
CA SER A 362 -10.46 -15.22 -4.45
C SER A 362 -9.52 -16.16 -3.71
N MET A 363 -8.33 -16.43 -4.25
CA MET A 363 -7.32 -17.25 -3.56
C MET A 363 -6.83 -16.59 -2.26
N ALA A 364 -6.84 -15.27 -2.16
CA ALA A 364 -6.46 -14.58 -0.92
C ALA A 364 -7.39 -14.95 0.23
N VAL A 365 -8.71 -14.99 -0.01
CA VAL A 365 -9.69 -15.38 1.01
C VAL A 365 -9.51 -16.85 1.41
N VAL A 366 -9.26 -17.72 0.45
CA VAL A 366 -9.00 -19.15 0.70
C VAL A 366 -7.74 -19.33 1.56
N PHE A 367 -6.65 -18.64 1.23
CA PHE A 367 -5.39 -18.71 1.97
C PHE A 367 -5.48 -18.07 3.36
N LEU A 368 -6.35 -17.07 3.53
CA LEU A 368 -6.62 -16.47 4.82
C LEU A 368 -7.41 -17.41 5.73
N VAL A 369 -8.47 -18.03 5.22
CA VAL A 369 -9.46 -18.72 6.04
C VAL A 369 -9.09 -20.18 6.28
N ILE A 370 -8.82 -20.97 5.23
CA ILE A 370 -8.70 -22.43 5.36
C ILE A 370 -7.51 -22.85 6.23
N PRO A 371 -6.27 -22.39 5.98
CA PRO A 371 -5.12 -22.82 6.80
C PRO A 371 -5.25 -22.38 8.25
N GLN A 372 -5.74 -21.17 8.49
CA GLN A 372 -5.90 -20.65 9.84
C GLN A 372 -7.01 -21.36 10.61
N MET A 373 -8.09 -21.75 9.95
CA MET A 373 -9.16 -22.55 10.54
C MET A 373 -8.64 -23.94 10.93
N ILE A 374 -7.82 -24.57 10.07
CA ILE A 374 -7.19 -25.86 10.39
C ILE A 374 -6.31 -25.73 11.63
N VAL A 375 -5.47 -24.67 11.71
CA VAL A 375 -4.65 -24.41 12.90
C VAL A 375 -5.50 -24.23 14.14
N ALA A 376 -6.54 -23.40 14.08
CA ALA A 376 -7.41 -23.16 15.22
C ALA A 376 -8.03 -24.47 15.75
N ILE A 377 -8.53 -25.32 14.86
CA ILE A 377 -9.11 -26.61 15.23
C ILE A 377 -8.04 -27.56 15.82
N CYS A 378 -6.91 -27.73 15.14
CA CYS A 378 -5.87 -28.68 15.58
C CYS A 378 -5.26 -28.29 16.92
N VAL A 379 -5.01 -27.00 17.14
CA VAL A 379 -4.38 -26.52 18.39
C VAL A 379 -5.37 -26.53 19.55
N THR A 380 -6.62 -26.08 19.35
CA THR A 380 -7.62 -26.04 20.44
C THR A 380 -8.11 -27.43 20.82
N GLN A 381 -8.20 -28.37 19.88
CA GLN A 381 -8.60 -29.76 20.16
C GLN A 381 -7.43 -30.66 20.59
N ASP A 382 -6.24 -30.08 20.77
CA ASP A 382 -5.02 -30.78 21.18
C ASP A 382 -4.62 -31.93 20.23
N ILE A 383 -4.95 -31.80 18.94
CA ILE A 383 -4.61 -32.81 17.92
C ILE A 383 -3.15 -32.66 17.51
N LEU A 384 -2.73 -31.43 17.28
CA LEU A 384 -1.36 -31.09 16.83
C LEU A 384 -0.98 -29.72 17.33
N ARG A 385 -0.12 -29.66 18.35
CA ARG A 385 0.45 -28.45 18.95
C ARG A 385 1.94 -28.41 18.65
N ASP A 386 2.27 -28.10 17.39
CA ASP A 386 3.66 -27.99 16.95
C ASP A 386 3.91 -26.62 16.34
N ARG A 387 5.05 -25.99 16.73
CA ARG A 387 5.45 -24.66 16.25
C ARG A 387 5.69 -24.62 14.76
N TYR A 388 6.24 -25.68 14.17
CA TYR A 388 6.52 -25.71 12.72
C TYR A 388 5.24 -25.83 11.90
N PHE A 389 4.29 -26.65 12.37
CA PHE A 389 2.96 -26.73 11.78
C PHE A 389 2.26 -25.35 11.78
N TYR A 390 2.24 -24.69 12.94
CA TYR A 390 1.69 -23.34 13.08
C TYR A 390 2.35 -22.36 12.10
N ARG A 391 3.68 -22.37 12.03
CA ARG A 391 4.45 -21.48 11.14
C ARG A 391 4.15 -21.70 9.68
N ILE A 392 4.16 -22.96 9.20
CA ILE A 392 3.86 -23.28 7.81
C ILE A 392 2.46 -22.80 7.43
N MET A 393 1.47 -23.00 8.29
CA MET A 393 0.11 -22.56 8.03
C MET A 393 -0.02 -21.03 8.05
N THR A 394 0.75 -20.33 8.88
CA THR A 394 0.77 -18.87 8.92
C THR A 394 1.37 -18.24 7.63
N LEU A 395 2.24 -18.96 6.90
CA LEU A 395 2.73 -18.49 5.62
C LEU A 395 1.62 -18.26 4.58
N PHE A 396 0.56 -19.06 4.61
CA PHE A 396 -0.60 -18.83 3.73
C PHE A 396 -1.32 -17.52 4.03
N ASN A 397 -1.37 -17.09 5.30
CA ASN A 397 -1.88 -15.77 5.66
C ASN A 397 -0.98 -14.65 5.08
N SER A 398 0.34 -14.79 5.15
CA SER A 398 1.28 -13.85 4.53
C SER A 398 1.11 -13.80 3.01
N ALA A 399 0.87 -14.94 2.36
CA ALA A 399 0.54 -14.98 0.94
C ALA A 399 -0.78 -14.25 0.61
N SER A 400 -1.81 -14.41 1.46
CA SER A 400 -3.08 -13.68 1.33
C SER A 400 -2.88 -12.17 1.38
N ILE A 401 -2.05 -11.68 2.32
CA ILE A 401 -1.71 -10.26 2.43
C ILE A 401 -0.96 -9.77 1.17
N GLY A 402 -0.02 -10.57 0.65
CA GLY A 402 0.67 -10.27 -0.60
C GLY A 402 -0.27 -10.14 -1.81
N ILE A 403 -1.30 -11.00 -1.90
CA ILE A 403 -2.35 -10.89 -2.91
C ILE A 403 -3.18 -9.62 -2.71
N ASN A 404 -3.55 -9.29 -1.48
CA ASN A 404 -4.33 -8.09 -1.16
C ASN A 404 -3.59 -6.81 -1.57
N LEU A 405 -2.29 -6.72 -1.34
CA LEU A 405 -1.48 -5.57 -1.77
C LEU A 405 -1.44 -5.39 -3.30
N LEU A 406 -1.40 -6.48 -4.06
CA LEU A 406 -1.53 -6.42 -5.52
C LEU A 406 -2.90 -5.84 -5.95
N SER A 407 -3.95 -6.04 -5.16
CA SER A 407 -5.29 -5.51 -5.47
C SER A 407 -5.34 -3.99 -5.47
N ASN A 408 -4.51 -3.34 -4.68
CA ASN A 408 -4.40 -1.88 -4.59
C ASN A 408 -3.69 -1.26 -5.81
N MET A 409 -2.85 -2.02 -6.51
CA MET A 409 -2.03 -1.52 -7.60
C MET A 409 -2.53 -1.92 -8.99
N VAL A 410 -2.75 -3.21 -9.20
CA VAL A 410 -2.96 -3.76 -10.54
C VAL A 410 -4.23 -3.23 -11.21
N PRO A 411 -5.41 -3.27 -10.57
CA PRO A 411 -6.63 -2.72 -11.17
C PRO A 411 -6.58 -1.21 -11.36
N LEU A 412 -5.89 -0.48 -10.47
CA LEU A 412 -5.77 0.97 -10.51
C LEU A 412 -5.11 1.46 -11.80
N THR A 413 -4.10 0.75 -12.30
CA THR A 413 -3.37 1.14 -13.52
C THR A 413 -4.28 1.34 -14.72
N GLU A 414 -5.36 0.56 -14.82
CA GLU A 414 -6.28 0.61 -15.97
C GLU A 414 -7.23 1.83 -15.93
N ILE A 415 -7.44 2.43 -14.76
CA ILE A 415 -8.36 3.56 -14.59
C ILE A 415 -7.66 4.91 -14.46
N LEU A 416 -6.35 4.94 -14.24
CA LEU A 416 -5.59 6.17 -14.13
C LEU A 416 -5.68 7.02 -15.40
N GLN A 417 -5.84 8.34 -15.23
CA GLN A 417 -5.84 9.30 -16.30
C GLN A 417 -4.67 10.26 -16.17
N GLU A 418 -4.14 10.70 -17.32
CA GLU A 418 -3.01 11.63 -17.35
C GLU A 418 -3.37 12.94 -16.64
N GLY A 419 -2.53 13.33 -15.71
CA GLY A 419 -2.67 14.55 -14.93
C GLY A 419 -3.41 14.43 -13.60
N SER A 420 -3.96 13.26 -13.24
CA SER A 420 -4.61 12.98 -11.95
C SER A 420 -4.09 11.70 -11.30
N GLU A 421 -2.89 11.26 -11.68
CA GLU A 421 -2.31 10.00 -11.23
C GLU A 421 -2.04 10.01 -9.73
N GLY A 422 -1.42 11.09 -9.23
CA GLY A 422 -1.08 11.21 -7.82
C GLY A 422 -2.32 11.24 -6.93
N ALA A 423 -3.34 12.00 -7.35
CA ALA A 423 -4.60 12.05 -6.61
C ALA A 423 -5.32 10.71 -6.55
N MET A 424 -5.35 9.94 -7.65
CA MET A 424 -5.98 8.62 -7.69
C MET A 424 -5.19 7.58 -6.88
N VAL A 425 -3.87 7.56 -7.02
CA VAL A 425 -3.00 6.69 -6.22
C VAL A 425 -3.13 7.02 -4.75
N GLY A 426 -3.02 8.30 -4.40
CA GLY A 426 -3.19 8.77 -3.03
C GLY A 426 -4.58 8.43 -2.46
N LEU A 427 -5.65 8.53 -3.27
CA LEU A 427 -7.00 8.17 -2.85
C LEU A 427 -7.12 6.70 -2.47
N ILE A 428 -6.57 5.79 -3.29
CA ILE A 428 -6.60 4.35 -2.99
C ILE A 428 -5.79 4.03 -1.74
N VAL A 429 -4.58 4.59 -1.60
CA VAL A 429 -3.75 4.40 -0.41
C VAL A 429 -4.47 4.94 0.83
N SER A 430 -5.06 6.14 0.75
CA SER A 430 -5.83 6.72 1.87
C SER A 430 -7.04 5.88 2.24
N VAL A 431 -7.86 5.47 1.27
CA VAL A 431 -9.06 4.66 1.53
C VAL A 431 -8.68 3.30 2.14
N HIS A 432 -7.65 2.65 1.60
CA HIS A 432 -7.13 1.41 2.18
C HIS A 432 -6.70 1.61 3.64
N SER A 433 -5.90 2.62 3.93
CA SER A 433 -5.44 2.95 5.28
C SER A 433 -6.59 3.30 6.23
N LEU A 434 -7.60 4.04 5.75
CA LEU A 434 -8.79 4.39 6.53
C LEU A 434 -9.63 3.15 6.90
N VAL A 435 -9.85 2.24 5.94
CA VAL A 435 -10.56 0.98 6.18
C VAL A 435 -9.79 0.13 7.19
N CYS A 436 -8.48 -0.05 7.01
CA CYS A 436 -7.62 -0.79 7.94
C CYS A 436 -7.68 -0.18 9.35
N THR A 437 -7.54 1.15 9.47
CA THR A 437 -7.62 1.84 10.78
C THR A 437 -8.97 1.60 11.45
N PHE A 438 -10.07 1.72 10.70
CA PHE A 438 -11.42 1.47 11.23
C PHE A 438 -11.56 0.03 11.74
N VAL A 439 -11.19 -0.93 10.90
CA VAL A 439 -11.33 -2.35 11.21
C VAL A 439 -10.45 -2.72 12.41
N GLN A 440 -9.16 -2.41 12.36
CA GLN A 440 -8.22 -2.76 13.43
C GLN A 440 -8.58 -2.12 14.76
N THR A 441 -9.05 -0.86 14.75
CA THR A 441 -9.48 -0.19 15.98
C THR A 441 -10.66 -0.88 16.65
N ASN A 442 -11.62 -1.36 15.85
CA ASN A 442 -12.85 -1.96 16.38
C ASN A 442 -12.74 -3.46 16.62
N THR A 443 -11.79 -4.16 16.00
CA THR A 443 -11.74 -5.62 16.05
C THR A 443 -10.55 -6.19 16.81
N SER A 444 -9.43 -5.46 16.91
CA SER A 444 -8.22 -5.98 17.56
C SER A 444 -8.40 -6.30 19.04
N GLY A 445 -9.21 -5.52 19.73
CA GLY A 445 -9.53 -5.71 21.15
C GLY A 445 -10.78 -6.56 21.41
N LEU A 446 -11.48 -7.03 20.37
CA LEU A 446 -12.61 -7.94 20.57
C LEU A 446 -12.11 -9.29 21.10
N PHE A 447 -12.79 -9.79 22.13
CA PHE A 447 -12.43 -11.02 22.82
C PHE A 447 -11.05 -10.98 23.50
N ASP A 448 -10.50 -9.78 23.71
CA ASP A 448 -9.30 -9.57 24.50
C ASP A 448 -9.72 -9.30 25.95
N GLY A 449 -9.37 -10.22 26.85
CA GLY A 449 -9.66 -10.08 28.28
C GLY A 449 -10.87 -10.86 28.80
N SER A 450 -11.25 -10.57 30.03
CA SER A 450 -11.97 -11.43 30.97
C SER A 450 -13.42 -11.79 30.67
N ASN A 451 -14.08 -11.16 29.71
CA ASN A 451 -15.51 -11.38 29.49
C ASN A 451 -15.83 -12.56 28.58
N PHE A 452 -14.86 -13.04 27.82
CA PHE A 452 -15.05 -14.12 26.86
C PHE A 452 -14.27 -15.39 27.23
N TYR A 453 -13.10 -15.25 27.82
CA TYR A 453 -12.32 -16.31 28.44
C TYR A 453 -11.47 -15.73 29.59
N ASN A 454 -11.35 -16.48 30.66
CA ASN A 454 -10.56 -16.06 31.82
C ASN A 454 -9.06 -16.29 31.53
N ILE A 455 -8.21 -15.29 31.77
CA ILE A 455 -6.75 -15.39 31.56
C ILE A 455 -6.16 -16.56 32.35
N ALA A 456 -6.62 -16.81 33.58
CA ALA A 456 -6.17 -17.95 34.39
C ALA A 456 -6.54 -19.28 33.73
N GLU A 457 -7.73 -19.40 33.13
CA GLU A 457 -8.17 -20.62 32.43
C GLU A 457 -7.40 -20.82 31.11
N VAL A 458 -7.09 -19.75 30.40
CA VAL A 458 -6.23 -19.80 29.21
C VAL A 458 -4.84 -20.31 29.56
N THR A 459 -4.27 -19.85 30.69
CA THR A 459 -2.95 -20.30 31.15
C THR A 459 -2.99 -21.77 31.61
N MET A 460 -4.10 -22.21 32.22
CA MET A 460 -4.31 -23.58 32.62
C MET A 460 -4.77 -24.51 31.49
N ASP A 461 -5.08 -23.95 30.30
CA ASP A 461 -5.49 -24.68 29.11
C ASP A 461 -6.75 -25.55 29.37
N THR A 462 -7.79 -24.96 29.99
CA THR A 462 -9.03 -25.64 30.29
C THR A 462 -9.87 -25.93 29.04
N ALA A 463 -10.73 -26.97 29.11
CA ALA A 463 -11.61 -27.35 27.98
C ALA A 463 -12.58 -26.21 27.58
N ASP A 464 -13.07 -25.45 28.57
CA ASP A 464 -13.97 -24.31 28.33
C ASP A 464 -13.24 -23.17 27.61
N ALA A 465 -12.01 -22.81 28.05
CA ALA A 465 -11.19 -21.81 27.37
C ALA A 465 -10.87 -22.23 25.94
N ARG A 466 -10.54 -23.49 25.68
CA ARG A 466 -10.31 -24.01 24.32
C ARG A 466 -11.55 -23.84 23.42
N SER A 467 -12.73 -24.17 23.98
CA SER A 467 -14.01 -24.05 23.27
C SER A 467 -14.32 -22.57 22.91
N ASP A 468 -14.09 -21.65 23.85
CA ASP A 468 -14.37 -20.24 23.66
C ASP A 468 -13.40 -19.58 22.66
N VAL A 469 -12.11 -19.89 22.75
CA VAL A 469 -11.11 -19.44 21.76
C VAL A 469 -11.45 -19.99 20.38
N LEU A 470 -11.83 -21.26 20.26
CA LEU A 470 -12.23 -21.85 18.98
C LEU A 470 -13.47 -21.16 18.39
N ARG A 471 -14.51 -20.89 19.21
CA ARG A 471 -15.72 -20.18 18.75
C ARG A 471 -15.39 -18.77 18.26
N ALA A 472 -14.54 -18.03 18.99
CA ALA A 472 -14.09 -16.70 18.57
C ALA A 472 -13.36 -16.75 17.22
N MET A 473 -12.45 -17.71 17.05
CA MET A 473 -11.69 -17.83 15.79
C MET A 473 -12.57 -18.29 14.62
N LEU A 474 -13.50 -19.22 14.82
CA LEU A 474 -14.46 -19.62 13.79
C LEU A 474 -15.36 -18.45 13.37
N LEU A 475 -15.79 -17.61 14.32
CA LEU A 475 -16.51 -16.37 14.00
C LEU A 475 -15.64 -15.43 13.16
N ASN A 476 -14.38 -15.22 13.55
CA ASN A 476 -13.45 -14.39 12.77
C ASN A 476 -13.34 -14.89 11.32
N TYR A 477 -13.09 -16.17 11.12
CA TYR A 477 -12.95 -16.74 9.77
C TYR A 477 -14.28 -16.75 9.00
N GLY A 478 -15.40 -16.96 9.69
CA GLY A 478 -16.74 -16.81 9.11
C GLY A 478 -16.95 -15.40 8.55
N ILE A 479 -16.56 -14.37 9.30
CA ILE A 479 -16.63 -12.97 8.84
C ILE A 479 -15.66 -12.73 7.68
N ASN A 480 -14.42 -13.26 7.75
CA ASN A 480 -13.46 -13.09 6.66
C ASN A 480 -13.97 -13.71 5.33
N THR A 481 -14.78 -14.78 5.34
CA THR A 481 -15.37 -15.33 4.12
C THR A 481 -16.29 -14.34 3.40
N LEU A 482 -16.86 -13.35 4.11
CA LEU A 482 -17.68 -12.32 3.50
C LEU A 482 -16.90 -11.43 2.51
N ALA A 483 -15.56 -11.48 2.53
CA ALA A 483 -14.73 -10.83 1.51
C ALA A 483 -15.06 -11.30 0.08
N PHE A 484 -15.61 -12.51 -0.09
CA PHE A 484 -16.09 -12.98 -1.39
C PHE A 484 -17.19 -12.09 -1.99
N PHE A 485 -17.97 -11.37 -1.18
CA PHE A 485 -18.96 -10.42 -1.67
C PHE A 485 -18.33 -9.21 -2.38
N GLY A 486 -17.07 -8.91 -2.15
CA GLY A 486 -16.32 -7.90 -2.88
C GLY A 486 -15.94 -8.33 -4.31
N ILE A 487 -15.68 -9.62 -4.54
CA ILE A 487 -15.15 -10.14 -5.81
C ILE A 487 -16.02 -9.82 -7.05
N PRO A 488 -17.36 -9.86 -6.99
CA PRO A 488 -18.20 -9.51 -8.13
C PRO A 488 -18.02 -8.08 -8.63
N PHE A 489 -17.67 -7.13 -7.75
CA PHE A 489 -17.42 -5.74 -8.14
C PHE A 489 -16.13 -5.58 -8.94
N LEU A 490 -15.15 -6.46 -8.72
CA LEU A 490 -13.90 -6.41 -9.46
C LEU A 490 -14.13 -6.73 -10.94
N PRO A 491 -13.63 -5.91 -11.89
CA PRO A 491 -13.59 -6.27 -13.31
C PRO A 491 -12.88 -7.61 -13.53
N ARG A 492 -13.27 -8.33 -14.57
CA ARG A 492 -12.71 -9.67 -14.83
C ARG A 492 -11.22 -9.63 -15.15
N GLN A 493 -10.78 -8.63 -15.95
CA GLN A 493 -9.39 -8.45 -16.36
C GLN A 493 -9.15 -7.06 -16.98
N LYS A 494 -7.88 -6.73 -17.32
CA LYS A 494 -7.40 -5.47 -17.88
C LYS A 494 -8.27 -4.95 -19.02
N LEU A 495 -8.47 -5.76 -20.08
CA LEU A 495 -9.27 -5.36 -21.25
C LEU A 495 -10.72 -5.04 -20.88
N TYR A 496 -11.34 -5.87 -20.04
CA TYR A 496 -12.70 -5.63 -19.57
C TYR A 496 -12.81 -4.32 -18.77
N THR A 497 -11.78 -3.98 -18.00
CA THR A 497 -11.72 -2.70 -17.27
C THR A 497 -11.67 -1.51 -18.21
N GLN A 498 -10.92 -1.60 -19.31
CA GLN A 498 -10.86 -0.56 -20.35
C GLN A 498 -12.21 -0.42 -21.07
N GLN A 499 -12.88 -1.54 -21.36
CA GLN A 499 -14.25 -1.54 -21.93
C GLN A 499 -15.24 -0.87 -20.97
N LEU A 500 -15.18 -1.19 -19.66
CA LEU A 500 -16.02 -0.53 -18.65
C LEU A 500 -15.70 0.97 -18.52
N ARG A 501 -14.46 1.36 -18.69
CA ARG A 501 -14.05 2.77 -18.68
C ARG A 501 -14.63 3.52 -19.88
N SER A 502 -14.63 2.92 -21.07
CA SER A 502 -15.08 3.56 -22.31
C SER A 502 -16.60 3.51 -22.49
N TYR A 503 -17.24 2.42 -22.12
CA TYR A 503 -18.66 2.14 -22.42
C TYR A 503 -19.53 1.89 -21.18
N GLY A 504 -18.96 1.82 -19.98
CA GLY A 504 -19.65 1.42 -18.75
C GLY A 504 -20.61 2.47 -18.16
N GLY A 505 -20.62 3.68 -18.73
CA GLY A 505 -21.44 4.79 -18.24
C GLY A 505 -20.93 5.46 -16.96
N TYR A 506 -21.67 6.47 -16.49
CA TYR A 506 -21.35 7.30 -15.33
C TYR A 506 -22.47 7.19 -14.29
N THR A 507 -22.11 6.95 -13.03
CA THR A 507 -23.06 6.81 -11.93
C THR A 507 -22.69 7.76 -10.78
N LYS A 508 -23.42 8.89 -10.65
CA LYS A 508 -23.16 9.90 -9.62
C LYS A 508 -23.47 9.39 -8.21
N CYS A 509 -24.56 8.65 -8.04
CA CYS A 509 -25.03 8.20 -6.72
C CYS A 509 -24.02 7.24 -6.06
N THR A 510 -23.57 6.22 -6.79
CA THR A 510 -22.60 5.23 -6.28
C THR A 510 -21.26 5.89 -5.92
N SER A 511 -20.79 6.80 -6.77
CA SER A 511 -19.54 7.53 -6.52
C SER A 511 -19.67 8.45 -5.31
N ALA A 512 -20.81 9.14 -5.15
CA ALA A 512 -21.07 9.96 -3.99
C ALA A 512 -21.11 9.12 -2.70
N ALA A 513 -21.72 7.94 -2.74
CA ALA A 513 -21.75 7.02 -1.60
C ALA A 513 -20.34 6.57 -1.18
N ILE A 514 -19.45 6.22 -2.15
CA ILE A 514 -18.06 5.84 -1.85
C ILE A 514 -17.28 7.01 -1.25
N VAL A 515 -17.42 8.21 -1.82
CA VAL A 515 -16.74 9.41 -1.29
C VAL A 515 -17.27 9.76 0.10
N ALA A 516 -18.58 9.71 0.33
CA ALA A 516 -19.18 9.93 1.64
C ALA A 516 -18.68 8.90 2.67
N PHE A 517 -18.59 7.62 2.29
CA PHE A 517 -18.03 6.57 3.12
C PHE A 517 -16.56 6.86 3.48
N ALA A 518 -15.73 7.24 2.52
CA ALA A 518 -14.34 7.61 2.77
C ALA A 518 -14.22 8.83 3.71
N LEU A 519 -15.10 9.84 3.56
CA LEU A 519 -15.14 11.00 4.45
C LEU A 519 -15.55 10.63 5.87
N ILE A 520 -16.55 9.75 6.04
CA ILE A 520 -16.95 9.24 7.34
C ILE A 520 -15.79 8.52 8.02
N LEU A 521 -15.09 7.64 7.30
CA LEU A 521 -13.93 6.96 7.83
C LEU A 521 -12.78 7.92 8.16
N PHE A 522 -12.60 8.99 7.38
CA PHE A 522 -11.60 10.00 7.65
C PHE A 522 -11.91 10.78 8.94
N VAL A 523 -13.17 11.23 9.12
CA VAL A 523 -13.60 11.87 10.36
C VAL A 523 -13.46 10.92 11.54
N TYR A 524 -13.84 9.66 11.38
CA TYR A 524 -13.64 8.63 12.39
C TYR A 524 -12.16 8.47 12.76
N SER A 525 -11.27 8.35 11.78
CA SER A 525 -9.83 8.21 12.00
C SER A 525 -9.24 9.42 12.75
N LEU A 526 -9.64 10.64 12.38
CA LEU A 526 -9.27 11.87 13.10
C LEU A 526 -9.76 11.85 14.55
N THR A 527 -11.03 11.49 14.76
CA THR A 527 -11.64 11.44 16.10
C THR A 527 -10.92 10.42 16.97
N VAL A 528 -10.69 9.21 16.46
CA VAL A 528 -9.99 8.16 17.20
C VAL A 528 -8.58 8.57 17.52
N THR A 529 -7.86 9.15 16.58
CA THR A 529 -6.50 9.65 16.81
C THR A 529 -6.48 10.73 17.89
N ALA A 530 -7.42 11.66 17.87
CA ALA A 530 -7.54 12.69 18.90
C ALA A 530 -7.89 12.11 20.29
N LEU A 531 -8.83 11.15 20.35
CA LEU A 531 -9.22 10.50 21.61
C LEU A 531 -8.09 9.65 22.22
N THR A 532 -7.25 9.04 21.40
CA THR A 532 -6.12 8.24 21.89
C THR A 532 -4.98 9.09 22.45
N LEU A 533 -4.88 10.37 22.06
CA LEU A 533 -3.91 11.31 22.60
C LEU A 533 -4.19 11.74 24.03
N ILE A 534 -5.47 11.68 24.44
CA ILE A 534 -5.91 12.16 25.76
C ILE A 534 -6.07 10.93 26.68
N PRO A 535 -5.28 10.79 27.77
CA PRO A 535 -5.29 9.61 28.63
C PRO A 535 -6.69 9.28 29.21
N SER A 536 -7.49 10.32 29.52
CA SER A 536 -8.84 10.14 30.07
C SER A 536 -9.87 9.60 29.07
N THR A 537 -9.64 9.70 27.77
CA THR A 537 -10.55 9.25 26.71
C THR A 537 -10.02 8.04 25.93
N SER A 538 -8.75 7.70 26.09
CA SER A 538 -8.12 6.56 25.41
C SER A 538 -8.72 5.20 25.79
N CYS A 539 -9.41 5.13 26.95
CA CYS A 539 -10.11 3.92 27.44
C CYS A 539 -11.49 3.72 26.78
N MET A 540 -12.02 4.71 26.05
CA MET A 540 -13.35 4.60 25.43
C MET A 540 -13.39 3.50 24.35
N PRO A 541 -14.51 2.73 24.22
CA PRO A 541 -14.63 1.68 23.21
C PRO A 541 -14.45 2.17 21.78
N ILE A 542 -14.89 3.40 21.47
CA ILE A 542 -14.73 4.01 20.14
C ILE A 542 -13.26 4.24 19.78
N ALA A 543 -12.39 4.40 20.78
CA ALA A 543 -10.93 4.51 20.62
C ALA A 543 -10.23 3.14 20.63
N GLY A 544 -10.99 2.04 20.70
CA GLY A 544 -10.46 0.67 20.85
C GLY A 544 -10.12 0.31 22.29
N GLY A 545 -10.59 1.08 23.29
CA GLY A 545 -10.48 0.75 24.70
C GLY A 545 -11.59 -0.21 25.15
N GLN A 546 -11.47 -0.72 26.38
CA GLN A 546 -12.44 -1.65 27.00
C GLN A 546 -13.52 -0.94 27.85
N GLY A 547 -13.55 0.38 27.86
CA GLY A 547 -14.36 1.22 28.72
C GLY A 547 -13.53 1.91 29.81
N CYS A 548 -13.98 3.08 30.27
CA CYS A 548 -13.34 3.85 31.35
C CYS A 548 -13.92 3.49 32.71
#